data_9ef10e3c6b20645b0cdce57f9fe91787
#
_entry.id   9ef10e3c6b20645b0cdce57f9fe91787
#
_cell.length_a   1.000
_cell.length_b   1.000
_cell.length_c   1.000
_cell.angle_alpha   90.00
_cell.angle_beta   90.00
_cell.angle_gamma   90.00
#
_symmetry.space_group_name_H-M   'P 1'
#
loop_
_entity.id
_entity.type
_entity.pdbx_description
1 polymer ?
#
loop_
_entity_poly.entity_id
_entity_poly.type
_entity_poly.pdbx_seq_one_letter_code
_entity_poly.pdbx_strand_id
1 'polypeptide(L)'
;MKRFYFVSVFLTVCVAMAYAWGQKGHDAIAKIAERHLTPTAKSAIDSILDGRSIIYWANWLDNASHTPEYAYTKTWHYKNVDEGVRYEEAPANPSGDIVTAMRAQIEKLSDPSVSKEDAALALKILVHITGDLHQPMHMGHATDLGANRVGVKFFGRDTNLHSVWDSSILEGGHKWSYSEWAEILDILPEEDVSAVADGSFDDWAKETLNIATVIYREMPAGSKISYNEVADWTPTVEQQLLRGGLRLARILNSLFDPSMKQNAPYVPVQ
;
A
#
# COMPACT_ATOMS: atom_id res chain seq x y z
N MET A 1 42.99 -40.42 22.38
CA MET A 1 42.71 -39.19 21.60
C MET A 1 41.19 -39.07 21.40
N LYS A 2 40.54 -38.15 22.13
CA LYS A 2 39.08 -37.90 22.00
C LYS A 2 38.90 -36.86 20.90
N ARG A 3 38.20 -37.22 19.80
CA ARG A 3 37.84 -36.32 18.72
C ARG A 3 36.58 -35.56 19.15
N PHE A 4 36.68 -34.24 19.33
CA PHE A 4 35.54 -33.33 19.48
C PHE A 4 35.04 -32.99 18.07
N TYR A 5 33.79 -33.37 17.74
CA TYR A 5 33.09 -32.89 16.57
C TYR A 5 32.41 -31.58 16.93
N PHE A 6 32.84 -30.48 16.32
CA PHE A 6 32.11 -29.21 16.35
C PHE A 6 30.93 -29.31 15.37
N VAL A 7 29.72 -29.37 15.86
CA VAL A 7 28.53 -29.22 15.07
C VAL A 7 28.23 -27.71 14.98
N SER A 8 28.58 -27.11 13.84
CA SER A 8 28.18 -25.73 13.53
C SER A 8 26.70 -25.73 13.16
N VAL A 9 25.86 -25.26 14.08
CA VAL A 9 24.47 -24.99 13.77
C VAL A 9 24.44 -23.68 12.98
N PHE A 10 24.23 -23.75 11.67
CA PHE A 10 23.89 -22.61 10.85
C PHE A 10 22.46 -22.21 11.18
N LEU A 11 22.31 -21.15 11.96
CA LEU A 11 21.03 -20.47 12.13
C LEU A 11 20.75 -19.71 10.82
N THR A 12 19.94 -20.30 9.94
CA THR A 12 19.42 -19.61 8.77
C THR A 12 18.39 -18.60 9.28
N VAL A 13 18.80 -17.35 9.46
CA VAL A 13 17.87 -16.26 9.69
C VAL A 13 17.15 -16.03 8.35
N CYS A 14 15.97 -16.60 8.19
CA CYS A 14 15.05 -16.17 7.14
C CYS A 14 14.67 -14.72 7.47
N VAL A 15 15.32 -13.78 6.82
CA VAL A 15 14.82 -12.40 6.73
C VAL A 15 13.56 -12.48 5.86
N ALA A 16 12.40 -12.56 6.49
CA ALA A 16 11.15 -12.34 5.79
C ALA A 16 11.20 -10.89 5.31
N MET A 17 11.38 -10.69 4.00
CA MET A 17 11.21 -9.37 3.42
C MET A 17 9.72 -9.05 3.50
N ALA A 18 9.38 -8.04 4.28
CA ALA A 18 8.05 -7.47 4.28
C ALA A 18 7.91 -6.75 2.93
N TYR A 19 7.06 -7.27 2.09
CA TYR A 19 6.55 -6.58 0.92
C TYR A 19 5.25 -5.89 1.37
N ALA A 20 4.98 -4.71 0.86
CA ALA A 20 3.69 -4.04 0.85
C ALA A 20 2.58 -4.97 0.32
N TRP A 21 1.39 -4.48 0.02
CA TRP A 21 0.47 -5.36 -0.75
C TRP A 21 1.30 -6.22 -1.70
N GLY A 22 1.20 -7.54 -1.63
CA GLY A 22 1.90 -8.39 -2.58
C GLY A 22 1.65 -7.93 -4.01
N GLN A 23 2.52 -8.28 -4.94
CA GLN A 23 2.50 -7.77 -6.33
C GLN A 23 1.10 -7.70 -6.93
N LYS A 24 0.26 -8.71 -6.65
CA LYS A 24 -1.11 -8.78 -7.18
C LYS A 24 -2.02 -7.66 -6.63
N GLY A 25 -1.86 -7.27 -5.37
CA GLY A 25 -2.65 -6.19 -4.77
C GLY A 25 -2.32 -4.83 -5.37
N HIS A 26 -1.04 -4.50 -5.50
CA HIS A 26 -0.60 -3.26 -6.17
C HIS A 26 -1.04 -3.20 -7.63
N ASP A 27 -0.89 -4.31 -8.36
CA ASP A 27 -1.31 -4.38 -9.77
C ASP A 27 -2.82 -4.21 -9.91
N ALA A 28 -3.62 -4.80 -9.00
CA ALA A 28 -5.08 -4.64 -8.99
C ALA A 28 -5.50 -3.20 -8.70
N ILE A 29 -4.90 -2.55 -7.69
CA ILE A 29 -5.12 -1.14 -7.35
C ILE A 29 -4.79 -0.25 -8.55
N ALA A 30 -3.61 -0.42 -9.14
CA ALA A 30 -3.22 0.36 -10.32
C ALA A 30 -4.13 0.10 -11.52
N LYS A 31 -4.61 -1.14 -11.71
CA LYS A 31 -5.56 -1.48 -12.77
C LYS A 31 -6.92 -0.83 -12.58
N ILE A 32 -7.46 -0.81 -11.37
CA ILE A 32 -8.70 -0.09 -11.04
C ILE A 32 -8.48 1.40 -11.32
N ALA A 33 -7.39 1.99 -10.82
CA ALA A 33 -7.08 3.40 -11.05
C ALA A 33 -7.01 3.75 -12.53
N GLU A 34 -6.33 2.93 -13.35
CA GLU A 34 -6.19 3.17 -14.79
C GLU A 34 -7.53 3.21 -15.53
N ARG A 35 -8.52 2.43 -15.07
CA ARG A 35 -9.87 2.41 -15.65
C ARG A 35 -10.66 3.69 -15.40
N HIS A 36 -10.34 4.41 -14.32
CA HIS A 36 -11.00 5.65 -13.90
C HIS A 36 -10.21 6.92 -14.25
N LEU A 37 -9.10 6.80 -15.00
CA LEU A 37 -8.38 7.97 -15.49
C LEU A 37 -9.18 8.68 -16.57
N THR A 38 -9.26 10.02 -16.47
CA THR A 38 -9.74 10.84 -17.58
C THR A 38 -8.80 10.71 -18.77
N PRO A 39 -9.28 10.89 -20.02
CA PRO A 39 -8.40 10.87 -21.20
C PRO A 39 -7.24 11.86 -21.09
N THR A 40 -7.46 13.03 -20.47
CA THR A 40 -6.45 14.07 -20.27
C THR A 40 -5.38 13.58 -19.29
N ALA A 41 -5.77 13.07 -18.12
CA ALA A 41 -4.84 12.53 -17.13
C ALA A 41 -4.06 11.35 -17.70
N LYS A 42 -4.73 10.42 -18.38
CA LYS A 42 -4.08 9.28 -19.02
C LYS A 42 -3.01 9.73 -20.04
N SER A 43 -3.32 10.69 -20.90
CA SER A 43 -2.36 11.20 -21.89
C SER A 43 -1.13 11.83 -21.24
N ALA A 44 -1.31 12.60 -20.16
CA ALA A 44 -0.22 13.19 -19.41
C ALA A 44 0.68 12.12 -18.76
N ILE A 45 0.06 11.12 -18.11
CA ILE A 45 0.75 9.99 -17.48
C ILE A 45 1.54 9.18 -18.52
N ASP A 46 0.93 8.87 -19.66
CA ASP A 46 1.59 8.16 -20.77
C ASP A 46 2.83 8.94 -21.27
N SER A 47 2.74 10.27 -21.34
CA SER A 47 3.88 11.12 -21.71
C SER A 47 5.00 11.07 -20.66
N ILE A 48 4.65 11.08 -19.36
CA ILE A 48 5.63 11.03 -18.26
C ILE A 48 6.32 9.67 -18.21
N LEU A 49 5.58 8.58 -18.42
CA LEU A 49 6.04 7.19 -18.26
C LEU A 49 6.48 6.54 -19.60
N ASP A 50 6.70 7.32 -20.66
CA ASP A 50 7.08 6.82 -21.99
C ASP A 50 6.13 5.73 -22.54
N GLY A 51 4.84 5.94 -22.34
CA GLY A 51 3.77 5.03 -22.79
C GLY A 51 3.62 3.74 -21.97
N ARG A 52 4.35 3.59 -20.87
CA ARG A 52 4.14 2.45 -19.96
C ARG A 52 3.01 2.72 -18.99
N SER A 53 2.15 1.71 -18.81
CA SER A 53 1.06 1.73 -17.84
C SER A 53 1.57 1.93 -16.41
N ILE A 54 0.78 2.58 -15.55
CA ILE A 54 1.04 2.67 -14.10
C ILE A 54 1.08 1.29 -13.44
N ILE A 55 0.39 0.28 -13.99
CA ILE A 55 0.45 -1.10 -13.50
C ILE A 55 1.87 -1.65 -13.60
N TYR A 56 2.59 -1.37 -14.69
CA TYR A 56 3.98 -1.81 -14.85
C TYR A 56 4.90 -1.31 -13.73
N TRP A 57 4.58 -0.14 -13.15
CA TRP A 57 5.37 0.50 -12.12
C TRP A 57 4.84 0.28 -10.70
N ALA A 58 3.66 -0.34 -10.54
CA ALA A 58 2.97 -0.44 -9.27
C ALA A 58 3.80 -1.14 -8.17
N ASN A 59 4.63 -2.12 -8.54
CA ASN A 59 5.49 -2.86 -7.61
C ASN A 59 6.96 -2.41 -7.62
N TRP A 60 7.29 -1.38 -8.40
CA TRP A 60 8.69 -1.01 -8.60
C TRP A 60 9.39 -0.59 -7.31
N LEU A 61 8.69 0.16 -6.44
CA LEU A 61 9.29 0.76 -5.25
C LEU A 61 9.70 -0.28 -4.20
N ASP A 62 9.00 -1.39 -4.08
CA ASP A 62 9.36 -2.49 -3.19
C ASP A 62 10.79 -2.98 -3.42
N ASN A 63 11.14 -3.18 -4.69
CA ASN A 63 12.50 -3.58 -5.05
C ASN A 63 13.48 -2.41 -4.99
N ALA A 64 13.08 -1.24 -5.48
CA ALA A 64 13.93 -0.05 -5.56
C ALA A 64 14.38 0.41 -4.17
N SER A 65 13.50 0.44 -3.18
CA SER A 65 13.79 0.87 -1.80
C SER A 65 14.92 0.06 -1.13
N HIS A 66 15.23 -1.12 -1.65
CA HIS A 66 16.33 -1.97 -1.17
C HIS A 66 17.66 -1.68 -1.87
N THR A 67 17.67 -0.84 -2.89
CA THR A 67 18.92 -0.40 -3.54
C THR A 67 19.50 0.82 -2.81
N PRO A 68 20.83 1.05 -2.89
CA PRO A 68 21.44 2.24 -2.27
C PRO A 68 20.84 3.56 -2.76
N GLU A 69 20.43 3.62 -4.02
CA GLU A 69 19.89 4.81 -4.68
C GLU A 69 18.55 5.26 -4.08
N TYR A 70 17.68 4.31 -3.75
CA TYR A 70 16.33 4.60 -3.26
C TYR A 70 16.12 4.20 -1.80
N ALA A 71 17.18 3.84 -1.06
CA ALA A 71 17.08 3.39 0.33
C ALA A 71 16.43 4.44 1.27
N TYR A 72 16.43 5.70 0.87
CA TYR A 72 15.78 6.79 1.59
C TYR A 72 14.24 6.68 1.59
N THR A 73 13.66 5.90 0.69
CA THR A 73 12.20 5.69 0.59
C THR A 73 11.66 4.61 1.50
N LYS A 74 12.51 3.84 2.22
CA LYS A 74 12.09 2.69 3.03
C LYS A 74 11.00 3.00 4.05
N THR A 75 11.01 4.18 4.63
CA THR A 75 10.02 4.59 5.63
C THR A 75 8.75 5.16 5.01
N TRP A 76 8.73 5.37 3.68
CA TRP A 76 7.63 5.98 2.96
C TRP A 76 6.50 4.99 2.64
N HIS A 77 6.72 3.71 2.92
CA HIS A 77 5.72 2.66 2.72
C HIS A 77 4.68 2.58 3.85
N TYR A 78 4.91 3.22 5.01
CA TYR A 78 4.07 3.05 6.18
C TYR A 78 4.03 4.30 7.08
N LYS A 79 3.01 4.34 7.94
CA LYS A 79 2.94 5.23 9.11
C LYS A 79 2.46 4.41 10.30
N ASN A 80 3.39 3.95 11.12
CA ASN A 80 3.05 3.15 12.28
C ASN A 80 2.46 4.00 13.41
N VAL A 81 1.40 3.49 14.05
CA VAL A 81 0.72 4.10 15.19
C VAL A 81 0.51 3.04 16.26
N ASP A 82 1.18 3.18 17.40
CA ASP A 82 1.09 2.20 18.48
C ASP A 82 -0.29 2.20 19.16
N GLU A 83 -0.64 1.09 19.79
CA GLU A 83 -1.91 0.93 20.51
C GLU A 83 -2.10 2.05 21.55
N GLY A 84 -3.29 2.63 21.60
CA GLY A 84 -3.65 3.72 22.51
C GLY A 84 -3.10 5.09 22.12
N VAL A 85 -2.31 5.19 21.06
CA VAL A 85 -1.83 6.46 20.52
C VAL A 85 -2.84 6.97 19.48
N ARG A 86 -3.22 8.25 19.57
CA ARG A 86 -4.05 8.86 18.54
C ARG A 86 -3.22 9.12 17.28
N TYR A 87 -3.84 9.03 16.12
CA TYR A 87 -3.18 9.25 14.83
C TYR A 87 -2.37 10.57 14.78
N GLU A 88 -2.95 11.65 15.30
CA GLU A 88 -2.33 12.99 15.33
C GLU A 88 -1.17 13.10 16.31
N GLU A 89 -1.09 12.19 17.28
CA GLU A 89 -0.04 12.14 18.32
C GLU A 89 1.07 11.15 18.00
N ALA A 90 0.90 10.38 16.91
CA ALA A 90 1.91 9.43 16.48
C ALA A 90 3.24 10.16 16.20
N PRO A 91 4.38 9.66 16.73
CA PRO A 91 5.67 10.27 16.50
C PRO A 91 5.99 10.40 15.02
N ALA A 92 6.38 11.61 14.58
CA ALA A 92 6.83 11.82 13.22
C ALA A 92 8.11 11.04 12.94
N ASN A 93 8.18 10.37 11.79
CA ASN A 93 9.41 9.75 11.33
C ASN A 93 10.32 10.83 10.71
N PRO A 94 11.56 11.04 11.23
CA PRO A 94 12.47 12.06 10.68
C PRO A 94 12.81 11.86 9.19
N SER A 95 12.71 10.62 8.68
CA SER A 95 12.93 10.29 7.26
C SER A 95 11.65 10.35 6.42
N GLY A 96 10.55 10.82 7.00
CA GLY A 96 9.24 10.82 6.39
C GLY A 96 8.48 9.51 6.59
N ASP A 97 7.17 9.59 6.45
CA ASP A 97 6.23 8.47 6.45
C ASP A 97 5.39 8.50 5.15
N ILE A 98 4.50 7.53 4.99
CA ILE A 98 3.66 7.39 3.79
C ILE A 98 2.85 8.66 3.47
N VAL A 99 2.27 9.32 4.47
CA VAL A 99 1.43 10.51 4.27
C VAL A 99 2.28 11.71 3.88
N THR A 100 3.41 11.91 4.54
CA THR A 100 4.36 12.98 4.20
C THR A 100 4.99 12.75 2.82
N ALA A 101 5.30 11.51 2.47
CA ALA A 101 5.80 11.13 1.15
C ALA A 101 4.76 11.41 0.05
N MET A 102 3.49 11.02 0.25
CA MET A 102 2.41 11.32 -0.71
C MET A 102 2.31 12.82 -0.99
N ARG A 103 2.30 13.65 0.07
CA ARG A 103 2.26 15.11 -0.06
C ARG A 103 3.45 15.65 -0.87
N ALA A 104 4.66 15.18 -0.55
CA ALA A 104 5.88 15.60 -1.25
C ALA A 104 5.89 15.22 -2.74
N GLN A 105 5.38 14.01 -3.10
CA GLN A 105 5.28 13.62 -4.51
C GLN A 105 4.24 14.47 -5.26
N ILE A 106 3.12 14.80 -4.62
CA ILE A 106 2.11 15.65 -5.23
C ILE A 106 2.62 17.08 -5.43
N GLU A 107 3.30 17.64 -4.44
CA GLU A 107 3.94 18.95 -4.59
C GLU A 107 4.91 18.97 -5.78
N LYS A 108 5.78 17.96 -5.88
CA LYS A 108 6.70 17.80 -7.00
C LYS A 108 5.97 17.68 -8.35
N LEU A 109 4.92 16.85 -8.43
CA LEU A 109 4.14 16.67 -9.65
C LEU A 109 3.30 17.90 -10.04
N SER A 110 3.02 18.78 -9.08
CA SER A 110 2.30 20.05 -9.31
C SER A 110 3.21 21.19 -9.77
N ASP A 111 4.52 21.04 -9.66
CA ASP A 111 5.49 22.04 -10.11
C ASP A 111 5.65 21.98 -11.65
N PRO A 112 5.26 23.05 -12.38
CA PRO A 112 5.37 23.05 -13.85
C PRO A 112 6.82 23.03 -14.35
N SER A 113 7.79 23.26 -13.48
CA SER A 113 9.22 23.25 -13.80
C SER A 113 9.90 21.89 -13.54
N VAL A 114 9.16 20.91 -13.02
CA VAL A 114 9.72 19.58 -12.72
C VAL A 114 10.25 18.91 -13.97
N SER A 115 11.45 18.30 -13.88
CA SER A 115 12.00 17.52 -14.98
C SER A 115 11.12 16.29 -15.25
N LYS A 116 11.14 15.77 -16.50
CA LYS A 116 10.40 14.55 -16.83
C LYS A 116 10.85 13.37 -15.99
N GLU A 117 12.15 13.26 -15.73
CA GLU A 117 12.77 12.20 -14.93
C GLU A 117 12.27 12.25 -13.48
N ASP A 118 12.23 13.43 -12.87
CA ASP A 118 11.74 13.64 -11.51
C ASP A 118 10.21 13.41 -11.41
N ALA A 119 9.47 13.85 -12.43
CA ALA A 119 8.03 13.60 -12.51
C ALA A 119 7.74 12.09 -12.64
N ALA A 120 8.50 11.38 -13.47
CA ALA A 120 8.37 9.93 -13.61
C ALA A 120 8.68 9.20 -12.29
N LEU A 121 9.75 9.62 -11.59
CA LEU A 121 10.08 9.06 -10.28
C LEU A 121 8.98 9.34 -9.26
N ALA A 122 8.53 10.59 -9.15
CA ALA A 122 7.47 10.97 -8.22
C ALA A 122 6.17 10.22 -8.49
N LEU A 123 5.79 10.05 -9.76
CA LEU A 123 4.60 9.31 -10.16
C LEU A 123 4.68 7.81 -9.79
N LYS A 124 5.82 7.16 -10.03
CA LYS A 124 6.04 5.75 -9.65
C LYS A 124 5.93 5.55 -8.14
N ILE A 125 6.54 6.45 -7.37
CA ILE A 125 6.45 6.42 -5.91
C ILE A 125 4.99 6.61 -5.47
N LEU A 126 4.29 7.62 -5.98
CA LEU A 126 2.91 7.94 -5.61
C LEU A 126 1.95 6.78 -5.92
N VAL A 127 2.08 6.13 -7.08
CA VAL A 127 1.28 4.96 -7.45
C VAL A 127 1.45 3.85 -6.42
N HIS A 128 2.67 3.53 -6.03
CA HIS A 128 2.97 2.46 -5.09
C HIS A 128 2.45 2.77 -3.68
N ILE A 129 2.87 3.92 -3.11
CA ILE A 129 2.53 4.25 -1.72
C ILE A 129 1.04 4.54 -1.51
N THR A 130 0.29 4.88 -2.57
CA THR A 130 -1.17 4.95 -2.46
C THR A 130 -1.77 3.55 -2.23
N GLY A 131 -1.22 2.52 -2.83
CA GLY A 131 -1.57 1.14 -2.52
C GLY A 131 -1.26 0.78 -1.08
N ASP A 132 -0.04 1.09 -0.62
CA ASP A 132 0.42 0.84 0.75
C ASP A 132 -0.46 1.49 1.80
N LEU A 133 -0.94 2.72 1.55
CA LEU A 133 -1.84 3.43 2.46
C LEU A 133 -3.13 2.64 2.75
N HIS A 134 -3.54 1.77 1.84
CA HIS A 134 -4.74 0.94 1.98
C HIS A 134 -4.45 -0.48 2.50
N GLN A 135 -3.18 -0.80 2.81
CA GLN A 135 -2.79 -2.05 3.46
C GLN A 135 -2.79 -1.85 4.99
N PRO A 136 -3.67 -2.55 5.75
CA PRO A 136 -3.84 -2.26 7.18
C PRO A 136 -2.58 -2.35 8.01
N MET A 137 -1.69 -3.29 7.75
CA MET A 137 -0.46 -3.45 8.55
C MET A 137 0.59 -2.36 8.27
N HIS A 138 0.42 -1.56 7.20
CA HIS A 138 1.21 -0.35 6.98
C HIS A 138 0.82 0.83 7.89
N MET A 139 -0.29 0.67 8.63
CA MET A 139 -0.72 1.52 9.74
C MET A 139 -0.61 0.78 11.08
N GLY A 140 0.15 -0.32 11.15
CA GLY A 140 0.33 -1.14 12.34
C GLY A 140 1.21 -0.49 13.41
N HIS A 141 1.55 -1.25 14.46
CA HIS A 141 2.31 -0.72 15.59
C HIS A 141 3.81 -0.56 15.25
N ALA A 142 4.43 0.53 15.72
CA ALA A 142 5.87 0.75 15.57
C ALA A 142 6.67 -0.28 16.38
N THR A 143 6.17 -0.65 17.56
CA THR A 143 6.80 -1.58 18.50
C THR A 143 6.97 -2.99 17.96
N ASP A 144 6.14 -3.40 16.99
CA ASP A 144 6.21 -4.72 16.35
C ASP A 144 6.54 -4.65 14.84
N LEU A 145 6.95 -3.50 14.35
CA LEU A 145 7.30 -3.23 12.96
C LEU A 145 6.11 -3.47 12.01
N GLY A 146 4.94 -2.92 12.34
CA GLY A 146 3.73 -3.10 11.53
C GLY A 146 3.31 -4.57 11.45
N ALA A 147 3.23 -5.25 12.59
CA ALA A 147 2.92 -6.68 12.72
C ALA A 147 3.93 -7.68 12.10
N ASN A 148 5.11 -7.24 11.64
CA ASN A 148 6.15 -8.16 11.20
C ASN A 148 6.69 -9.05 12.33
N ARG A 149 6.53 -8.62 13.59
CA ARG A 149 6.90 -9.40 14.78
C ARG A 149 5.72 -10.13 15.42
N VAL A 150 4.53 -10.02 14.88
CA VAL A 150 3.35 -10.76 15.35
C VAL A 150 3.30 -12.11 14.66
N GLY A 151 3.88 -13.14 15.30
CA GLY A 151 3.91 -14.51 14.78
C GLY A 151 2.53 -15.16 14.79
N VAL A 152 2.09 -15.70 13.65
CA VAL A 152 0.82 -16.41 13.47
C VAL A 152 1.05 -17.67 12.64
N LYS A 153 0.00 -18.51 12.51
CA LYS A 153 0.01 -19.65 11.59
C LYS A 153 -1.05 -19.43 10.51
N PHE A 154 -0.64 -19.54 9.23
CA PHE A 154 -1.54 -19.52 8.09
C PHE A 154 -1.62 -20.92 7.47
N PHE A 155 -2.78 -21.56 7.56
CA PHE A 155 -2.98 -22.98 7.19
C PHE A 155 -1.91 -23.90 7.79
N GLY A 156 -1.58 -23.69 9.07
CA GLY A 156 -0.62 -24.47 9.83
C GLY A 156 0.85 -24.11 9.60
N ARG A 157 1.20 -23.23 8.68
CA ARG A 157 2.55 -22.75 8.42
C ARG A 157 2.87 -21.52 9.25
N ASP A 158 4.03 -21.47 9.85
CA ASP A 158 4.49 -20.31 10.60
C ASP A 158 4.77 -19.12 9.65
N THR A 159 4.24 -17.97 10.02
CA THR A 159 4.39 -16.68 9.31
C THR A 159 4.20 -15.52 10.29
N ASN A 160 4.13 -14.31 9.81
CA ASN A 160 3.74 -13.13 10.59
C ASN A 160 2.44 -12.51 10.05
N LEU A 161 1.79 -11.72 10.90
CA LEU A 161 0.49 -11.11 10.57
C LEU A 161 0.62 -10.11 9.41
N HIS A 162 1.73 -9.37 9.30
CA HIS A 162 1.98 -8.47 8.18
C HIS A 162 1.92 -9.21 6.83
N SER A 163 2.71 -10.30 6.68
CA SER A 163 2.73 -11.10 5.45
C SER A 163 1.38 -11.77 5.14
N VAL A 164 0.59 -12.07 6.16
CA VAL A 164 -0.79 -12.56 5.97
C VAL A 164 -1.64 -11.52 5.26
N TRP A 165 -1.53 -10.27 5.64
CA TRP A 165 -2.28 -9.17 5.05
C TRP A 165 -1.71 -8.70 3.72
N ASP A 166 -0.39 -8.76 3.51
CA ASP A 166 0.21 -8.41 2.21
C ASP A 166 -0.27 -9.31 1.09
N SER A 167 -0.39 -10.61 1.35
CA SER A 167 -0.60 -11.56 0.26
C SER A 167 -1.51 -12.73 0.61
N SER A 168 -1.40 -13.28 1.83
CA SER A 168 -1.96 -14.61 2.09
C SER A 168 -3.48 -14.65 2.08
N ILE A 169 -4.16 -13.63 2.62
CA ILE A 169 -5.63 -13.55 2.61
C ILE A 169 -6.12 -13.34 1.17
N LEU A 170 -5.50 -12.41 0.43
CA LEU A 170 -5.84 -12.16 -0.97
C LEU A 170 -5.73 -13.43 -1.81
N GLU A 171 -4.60 -14.14 -1.72
CA GLU A 171 -4.35 -15.39 -2.44
C GLU A 171 -5.19 -16.56 -1.91
N GLY A 172 -5.59 -16.51 -0.65
CA GLY A 172 -6.46 -17.51 -0.01
C GLY A 172 -7.93 -17.35 -0.37
N GLY A 173 -8.40 -16.11 -0.50
CA GLY A 173 -9.78 -15.78 -0.84
C GLY A 173 -10.14 -16.20 -2.26
N HIS A 174 -9.38 -15.72 -3.22
CA HIS A 174 -9.60 -16.02 -4.64
C HIS A 174 -8.28 -16.26 -5.39
N LYS A 175 -8.33 -17.16 -6.37
CA LYS A 175 -7.18 -17.47 -7.24
C LYS A 175 -7.13 -16.60 -8.50
N TRP A 176 -7.72 -15.42 -8.43
CA TRP A 176 -7.80 -14.50 -9.56
C TRP A 176 -6.45 -13.84 -9.87
N SER A 177 -6.27 -13.50 -11.14
CA SER A 177 -5.23 -12.57 -11.58
C SER A 177 -5.56 -11.15 -11.09
N TYR A 178 -4.59 -10.23 -11.12
CA TYR A 178 -4.84 -8.84 -10.75
C TYR A 178 -5.93 -8.18 -11.63
N SER A 179 -6.02 -8.59 -12.90
CA SER A 179 -7.04 -8.07 -13.82
C SER A 179 -8.43 -8.59 -13.47
N GLU A 180 -8.56 -9.86 -13.08
CA GLU A 180 -9.83 -10.42 -12.61
C GLU A 180 -10.25 -9.76 -11.29
N TRP A 181 -9.33 -9.54 -10.35
CA TRP A 181 -9.59 -8.76 -9.15
C TRP A 181 -10.15 -7.37 -9.49
N ALA A 182 -9.50 -6.64 -10.40
CA ALA A 182 -9.95 -5.31 -10.80
C ALA A 182 -11.32 -5.34 -11.46
N GLU A 183 -11.60 -6.31 -12.36
CA GLU A 183 -12.87 -6.42 -13.06
C GLU A 183 -14.04 -6.76 -12.13
N ILE A 184 -13.80 -7.62 -11.16
CA ILE A 184 -14.85 -8.11 -10.25
C ILE A 184 -15.17 -7.08 -9.17
N LEU A 185 -14.16 -6.34 -8.67
CA LEU A 185 -14.35 -5.34 -7.64
C LEU A 185 -14.90 -4.02 -8.17
N ASP A 186 -14.50 -3.63 -9.38
CA ASP A 186 -14.81 -2.33 -9.96
C ASP A 186 -16.14 -2.38 -10.74
N ILE A 187 -17.21 -2.64 -10.00
CA ILE A 187 -18.58 -2.76 -10.51
C ILE A 187 -19.53 -1.70 -9.94
N LEU A 188 -19.00 -0.70 -9.23
CA LEU A 188 -19.81 0.37 -8.66
C LEU A 188 -20.47 1.21 -9.76
N PRO A 189 -21.72 1.66 -9.55
CA PRO A 189 -22.31 2.73 -10.35
C PRO A 189 -21.45 3.98 -10.31
N GLU A 190 -21.39 4.75 -11.40
CA GLU A 190 -20.54 5.94 -11.51
C GLU A 190 -20.85 6.99 -10.41
N GLU A 191 -22.11 7.11 -10.03
CA GLU A 191 -22.54 7.99 -8.94
C GLU A 191 -21.96 7.63 -7.56
N ASP A 192 -21.62 6.35 -7.33
CA ASP A 192 -21.08 5.87 -6.05
C ASP A 192 -19.55 5.96 -5.99
N VAL A 193 -18.87 6.00 -7.15
CA VAL A 193 -17.40 6.05 -7.24
C VAL A 193 -16.83 7.25 -6.47
N SER A 194 -17.45 8.42 -6.62
CA SER A 194 -16.99 9.65 -5.95
C SER A 194 -17.10 9.55 -4.42
N ALA A 195 -18.15 8.91 -3.91
CA ALA A 195 -18.34 8.72 -2.47
C ALA A 195 -17.29 7.79 -1.86
N VAL A 196 -16.92 6.70 -2.56
CA VAL A 196 -15.89 5.77 -2.11
C VAL A 196 -14.49 6.40 -2.15
N ALA A 197 -14.25 7.27 -3.13
CA ALA A 197 -12.97 7.97 -3.29
C ALA A 197 -12.85 9.22 -2.41
N ASP A 198 -13.89 9.62 -1.67
CA ASP A 198 -13.89 10.86 -0.88
C ASP A 198 -12.93 10.83 0.32
N GLY A 199 -12.66 12.01 0.91
CA GLY A 199 -11.76 12.21 2.04
C GLY A 199 -10.39 12.77 1.65
N SER A 200 -9.58 13.00 2.66
CA SER A 200 -8.17 13.42 2.58
C SER A 200 -7.23 12.23 2.85
N PHE A 201 -5.93 12.43 2.64
CA PHE A 201 -4.92 11.41 2.99
C PHE A 201 -4.96 11.01 4.46
N ASP A 202 -5.17 11.99 5.35
CA ASP A 202 -5.28 11.71 6.78
C ASP A 202 -6.56 10.94 7.12
N ASP A 203 -7.68 11.22 6.42
CA ASP A 203 -8.92 10.45 6.60
C ASP A 203 -8.72 9.01 6.15
N TRP A 204 -8.10 8.79 5.00
CA TRP A 204 -7.80 7.45 4.48
C TRP A 204 -6.83 6.68 5.38
N ALA A 205 -5.79 7.36 5.89
CA ALA A 205 -4.86 6.77 6.86
C ALA A 205 -5.58 6.35 8.15
N LYS A 206 -6.48 7.18 8.68
CA LYS A 206 -7.29 6.87 9.86
C LYS A 206 -8.25 5.71 9.63
N GLU A 207 -8.90 5.65 8.45
CA GLU A 207 -9.72 4.49 8.08
C GLU A 207 -8.90 3.20 8.10
N THR A 208 -7.72 3.22 7.50
CA THR A 208 -6.82 2.06 7.45
C THR A 208 -6.30 1.69 8.85
N LEU A 209 -5.96 2.68 9.70
CA LEU A 209 -5.59 2.47 11.10
C LEU A 209 -6.72 1.81 11.90
N ASN A 210 -7.96 2.24 11.71
CA ASN A 210 -9.11 1.64 12.37
C ASN A 210 -9.27 0.16 11.99
N ILE A 211 -9.06 -0.18 10.73
CA ILE A 211 -9.05 -1.58 10.27
C ILE A 211 -7.89 -2.35 10.93
N ALA A 212 -6.68 -1.79 10.94
CA ALA A 212 -5.53 -2.39 11.60
C ALA A 212 -5.81 -2.69 13.08
N THR A 213 -6.41 -1.76 13.81
CA THR A 213 -6.78 -1.92 15.22
C THR A 213 -7.72 -3.11 15.45
N VAL A 214 -8.70 -3.32 14.57
CA VAL A 214 -9.59 -4.48 14.63
C VAL A 214 -8.82 -5.77 14.36
N ILE A 215 -7.94 -5.77 13.34
CA ILE A 215 -7.12 -6.93 12.98
C ILE A 215 -6.24 -7.38 14.15
N TYR A 216 -5.53 -6.47 14.80
CA TYR A 216 -4.69 -6.80 15.96
C TYR A 216 -5.48 -7.45 17.10
N ARG A 217 -6.71 -6.97 17.34
CA ARG A 217 -7.61 -7.54 18.34
C ARG A 217 -8.09 -8.95 17.98
N GLU A 218 -8.42 -9.17 16.70
CA GLU A 218 -9.03 -10.42 16.21
C GLU A 218 -8.00 -11.48 15.84
N MET A 219 -6.78 -11.05 15.49
CA MET A 219 -5.66 -11.90 15.08
C MET A 219 -4.40 -11.63 15.93
N PRO A 220 -4.45 -11.79 17.27
CA PRO A 220 -3.26 -11.58 18.12
C PRO A 220 -2.17 -12.62 17.84
N ALA A 221 -0.97 -12.40 18.42
CA ALA A 221 0.14 -13.34 18.30
C ALA A 221 -0.28 -14.76 18.68
N GLY A 222 0.11 -15.75 17.88
CA GLY A 222 -0.24 -17.15 18.05
C GLY A 222 -1.55 -17.58 17.36
N SER A 223 -2.26 -16.66 16.72
CA SER A 223 -3.49 -16.95 15.97
C SER A 223 -3.27 -18.01 14.89
N LYS A 224 -4.29 -18.84 14.67
CA LYS A 224 -4.34 -19.84 13.61
C LYS A 224 -5.35 -19.39 12.57
N ILE A 225 -4.83 -18.88 11.47
CA ILE A 225 -5.61 -18.32 10.37
C ILE A 225 -5.82 -19.41 9.33
N SER A 226 -7.06 -19.66 8.97
CA SER A 226 -7.45 -20.69 8.01
C SER A 226 -8.73 -20.28 7.27
N TYR A 227 -9.56 -21.23 6.87
CA TYR A 227 -10.73 -20.98 6.02
C TYR A 227 -11.71 -19.93 6.57
N ASN A 228 -11.99 -19.95 7.88
CA ASN A 228 -12.93 -19.00 8.48
C ASN A 228 -12.40 -17.58 8.42
N GLU A 229 -11.18 -17.37 8.90
CA GLU A 229 -10.55 -16.05 8.93
C GLU A 229 -10.34 -15.50 7.51
N VAL A 230 -9.99 -16.36 6.54
CA VAL A 230 -9.91 -15.95 5.13
C VAL A 230 -11.27 -15.52 4.61
N ALA A 231 -12.35 -16.29 4.88
CA ALA A 231 -13.70 -15.94 4.45
C ALA A 231 -14.19 -14.63 5.09
N ASP A 232 -13.93 -14.45 6.40
CA ASP A 232 -14.37 -13.28 7.14
C ASP A 232 -13.65 -12.00 6.73
N TRP A 233 -12.36 -12.09 6.33
CA TRP A 233 -11.53 -10.94 6.03
C TRP A 233 -11.33 -10.63 4.53
N THR A 234 -11.67 -11.56 3.64
CA THR A 234 -11.64 -11.31 2.19
C THR A 234 -12.45 -10.06 1.79
N PRO A 235 -13.68 -9.81 2.32
CA PRO A 235 -14.41 -8.58 1.99
C PRO A 235 -13.69 -7.29 2.39
N THR A 236 -12.89 -7.32 3.46
CA THR A 236 -12.08 -6.16 3.86
C THR A 236 -10.92 -5.93 2.88
N VAL A 237 -10.26 -6.99 2.43
CA VAL A 237 -9.23 -6.92 1.38
C VAL A 237 -9.81 -6.33 0.10
N GLU A 238 -10.96 -6.85 -0.35
CA GLU A 238 -11.70 -6.38 -1.53
C GLU A 238 -11.98 -4.88 -1.45
N GLN A 239 -12.51 -4.45 -0.30
CA GLN A 239 -12.84 -3.05 -0.09
C GLN A 239 -11.60 -2.14 -0.10
N GLN A 240 -10.48 -2.57 0.48
CA GLN A 240 -9.23 -1.80 0.50
C GLN A 240 -8.59 -1.72 -0.88
N LEU A 241 -8.64 -2.78 -1.69
CA LEU A 241 -8.18 -2.75 -3.08
C LEU A 241 -9.00 -1.77 -3.92
N LEU A 242 -10.33 -1.82 -3.81
CA LEU A 242 -11.23 -0.93 -4.54
C LEU A 242 -11.01 0.53 -4.14
N ARG A 243 -10.99 0.82 -2.84
CA ARG A 243 -10.69 2.16 -2.31
C ARG A 243 -9.35 2.69 -2.80
N GLY A 244 -8.30 1.86 -2.70
CA GLY A 244 -6.96 2.22 -3.16
C GLY A 244 -6.95 2.63 -4.62
N GLY A 245 -7.61 1.86 -5.48
CA GLY A 245 -7.71 2.15 -6.91
C GLY A 245 -8.48 3.43 -7.23
N LEU A 246 -9.67 3.59 -6.66
CA LEU A 246 -10.50 4.78 -6.91
C LEU A 246 -9.87 6.06 -6.36
N ARG A 247 -9.24 6.00 -5.19
CA ARG A 247 -8.52 7.11 -4.57
C ARG A 247 -7.26 7.48 -5.35
N LEU A 248 -6.52 6.49 -5.86
CA LEU A 248 -5.39 6.74 -6.77
C LEU A 248 -5.85 7.43 -8.05
N ALA A 249 -6.95 6.99 -8.67
CA ALA A 249 -7.51 7.65 -9.82
C ALA A 249 -7.90 9.11 -9.54
N ARG A 250 -8.55 9.37 -8.39
CA ARG A 250 -8.90 10.73 -7.97
C ARG A 250 -7.67 11.63 -7.82
N ILE A 251 -6.58 11.13 -7.20
CA ILE A 251 -5.32 11.86 -7.08
C ILE A 251 -4.78 12.20 -8.48
N LEU A 252 -4.65 11.19 -9.33
CA LEU A 252 -4.04 11.34 -10.65
C LEU A 252 -4.88 12.25 -11.57
N ASN A 253 -6.20 12.12 -11.55
CA ASN A 253 -7.09 13.00 -12.29
C ASN A 253 -6.97 14.45 -11.81
N SER A 254 -6.93 14.68 -10.49
CA SER A 254 -6.81 16.04 -9.96
C SER A 254 -5.44 16.70 -10.26
N LEU A 255 -4.38 15.90 -10.42
CA LEU A 255 -3.05 16.38 -10.79
C LEU A 255 -2.94 16.72 -12.27
N PHE A 256 -3.46 15.86 -13.13
CA PHE A 256 -3.16 15.89 -14.55
C PHE A 256 -4.32 16.35 -15.44
N ASP A 257 -5.53 16.50 -14.90
CA ASP A 257 -6.67 17.07 -15.62
C ASP A 257 -7.11 18.39 -14.94
N PRO A 258 -6.92 19.53 -15.60
CA PRO A 258 -7.30 20.83 -15.06
C PRO A 258 -8.78 20.94 -14.68
N SER A 259 -9.68 20.20 -15.34
CA SER A 259 -11.11 20.20 -15.04
C SER A 259 -11.44 19.48 -13.72
N MET A 260 -10.53 18.66 -13.21
CA MET A 260 -10.71 17.85 -11.99
C MET A 260 -9.99 18.42 -10.75
N LYS A 261 -9.32 19.55 -10.86
CA LYS A 261 -8.52 20.15 -9.76
C LYS A 261 -9.33 20.40 -8.48
N GLN A 262 -10.60 20.75 -8.57
CA GLN A 262 -11.47 20.95 -7.40
C GLN A 262 -11.72 19.67 -6.60
N ASN A 263 -11.46 18.51 -7.18
CA ASN A 263 -11.66 17.21 -6.55
C ASN A 263 -10.39 16.68 -5.82
N ALA A 264 -9.35 17.52 -5.71
CA ALA A 264 -8.09 17.14 -5.10
C ALA A 264 -8.28 16.67 -3.64
N PRO A 265 -7.76 15.50 -3.25
CA PRO A 265 -7.88 14.97 -1.88
C PRO A 265 -6.87 15.60 -0.91
N TYR A 266 -6.07 16.52 -1.38
CA TYR A 266 -5.07 17.22 -0.58
C TYR A 266 -5.47 18.69 -0.45
N VAL A 267 -5.57 19.15 0.79
CA VAL A 267 -5.70 20.59 1.06
C VAL A 267 -4.27 21.15 1.03
N PRO A 268 -4.00 22.20 0.26
CA PRO A 268 -2.73 22.92 0.39
C PRO A 268 -2.57 23.35 1.84
N VAL A 269 -1.43 23.04 2.44
CA VAL A 269 -1.07 23.60 3.75
C VAL A 269 -0.97 25.10 3.53
N GLN A 270 -1.91 25.85 4.10
CA GLN A 270 -1.88 27.31 4.14
C GLN A 270 -0.79 27.80 5.06
#